data_397816124564b970ae7ef8fd78bf8200
#
_entry.id   397816124564b970ae7ef8fd78bf8200
#
_cell.length_a   1.000
_cell.length_b   1.000
_cell.length_c   1.000
_cell.angle_alpha   90.00
_cell.angle_beta   90.00
_cell.angle_gamma   90.00
#
_symmetry.space_group_name_H-M   'P 1'
#
loop_
_entity.id
_entity.type
_entity.pdbx_description
1 polymer ?
#
loop_
_entity_poly.entity_id
_entity_poly.type
_entity_poly.pdbx_seq_one_letter_code
_entity_poly.pdbx_strand_id
1 'polypeptide(L)'
;MAQLRYILLALAAVASIVGAASQNFNERDDQPKLWALLVAGSNGFYNYRHQADICHAYHVLHNHGIPDERIVVMMYDDIANATENPTPGVIINHPQGKDVYQGVPKDYTGDTVTPQNFLDILEGKKVKGGSGXXXASGPNDHIFVNFADHGAPGLIAFPNEDLHAKPFMKVIKRMNKQKKFAKMTIYIEACESGSMFDGLLPGNVNVYATTAANPDESSYACYWDDKRQTYLGDVYSVNWMEDSDKEDLHKETLIDQFNIVKEETNTSHVMEYGDLSIGKLSVSEFQGEKEAKPVVLPKVPYDAVSSRDVPIAILRKKLASAVKPXXXKSLKRELLQALKNRSFLKNKVAEITSFLAQLNPVDGESLLTSRRRLTNFDCYEKTVRHFSDRCFNLSKNPYALGHLWVFVNICESSYNFPQIAEAMDSVCTHATTVGIM
;
A
#
# COMPACT_ATOMS: atom_id res chain seq x y z
N MET A 1 -28.63 59.70 41.24
CA MET A 1 -28.73 59.56 39.76
C MET A 1 -27.40 59.18 39.11
N ALA A 2 -26.28 59.52 39.70
CA ALA A 2 -24.96 59.14 39.14
C ALA A 2 -24.62 57.66 39.25
N GLN A 3 -25.03 57.03 40.34
CA GLN A 3 -24.77 55.57 40.56
C GLN A 3 -25.53 54.67 39.59
N LEU A 4 -26.69 55.08 39.16
CA LEU A 4 -27.52 54.28 38.24
C LEU A 4 -26.95 54.27 36.84
N ARG A 5 -26.23 55.36 36.44
CA ARG A 5 -25.58 55.45 35.12
C ARG A 5 -24.36 54.54 35.01
N TYR A 6 -23.60 54.34 36.10
CA TYR A 6 -22.43 53.46 36.07
C TYR A 6 -22.82 52.00 35.99
N ILE A 7 -23.91 51.61 36.63
CA ILE A 7 -24.39 50.24 36.57
C ILE A 7 -24.87 49.85 35.18
N LEU A 8 -25.55 50.78 34.50
CA LEU A 8 -26.01 50.53 33.13
C LEU A 8 -24.88 50.46 32.11
N LEU A 9 -23.82 51.23 32.31
CA LEU A 9 -22.63 51.19 31.44
C LEU A 9 -21.84 49.92 31.66
N ALA A 10 -21.76 49.40 32.88
CA ALA A 10 -21.05 48.16 33.19
C ALA A 10 -21.79 46.95 32.60
N LEU A 11 -23.12 46.95 32.65
CA LEU A 11 -23.94 45.87 32.09
C LEU A 11 -23.87 45.83 30.56
N ALA A 12 -23.77 47.02 29.91
CA ALA A 12 -23.63 47.10 28.44
C ALA A 12 -22.25 46.58 28.01
N ALA A 13 -21.20 46.86 28.80
CA ALA A 13 -19.85 46.40 28.49
C ALA A 13 -19.73 44.86 28.62
N VAL A 14 -20.36 44.28 29.64
CA VAL A 14 -20.35 42.81 29.85
C VAL A 14 -21.13 42.11 28.75
N ALA A 15 -22.26 42.67 28.31
CA ALA A 15 -23.05 42.09 27.22
C ALA A 15 -22.28 42.11 25.89
N SER A 16 -21.47 43.16 25.66
CA SER A 16 -20.67 43.25 24.43
C SER A 16 -19.52 42.24 24.41
N ILE A 17 -18.94 41.94 25.57
CA ILE A 17 -17.83 41.00 25.68
C ILE A 17 -18.35 39.56 25.50
N VAL A 18 -19.53 39.22 26.05
CA VAL A 18 -20.13 37.91 25.90
C VAL A 18 -20.62 37.68 24.47
N GLY A 19 -21.12 38.71 23.82
CA GLY A 19 -21.54 38.62 22.42
C GLY A 19 -20.36 38.45 21.45
N ALA A 20 -19.20 39.04 21.73
CA ALA A 20 -18.01 38.88 20.91
C ALA A 20 -17.36 37.54 21.09
N ALA A 21 -17.47 36.95 22.29
CA ALA A 21 -16.89 35.60 22.56
C ALA A 21 -17.72 34.49 21.92
N SER A 22 -19.02 34.68 21.72
CA SER A 22 -19.87 33.63 21.16
C SER A 22 -19.83 33.58 19.63
N GLN A 23 -19.38 34.63 18.96
CA GLN A 23 -19.29 34.63 17.50
C GLN A 23 -18.02 34.00 16.96
N ASN A 24 -16.99 33.80 17.79
CA ASN A 24 -15.70 33.28 17.31
C ASN A 24 -15.59 31.74 17.49
N PHE A 25 -16.56 31.10 18.11
CA PHE A 25 -16.48 29.64 18.38
C PHE A 25 -17.15 28.77 17.31
N ASN A 26 -17.98 29.35 16.44
CA ASN A 26 -18.76 28.56 15.48
C ASN A 26 -18.20 28.56 14.04
N GLU A 27 -17.22 29.39 13.75
CA GLU A 27 -16.70 29.49 12.37
C GLU A 27 -15.55 28.51 12.07
N ARG A 28 -14.94 27.84 13.07
CA ARG A 28 -13.79 26.98 12.87
C ARG A 28 -14.10 25.49 12.73
N ASP A 29 -15.31 25.07 13.04
CA ASP A 29 -15.66 23.65 13.09
C ASP A 29 -16.26 23.12 11.77
N ASP A 30 -16.60 24.00 10.83
CA ASP A 30 -17.23 23.63 9.57
C ASP A 30 -16.26 23.58 8.38
N GLN A 31 -14.97 23.90 8.58
CA GLN A 31 -13.98 23.83 7.50
C GLN A 31 -13.61 22.39 7.20
N PRO A 32 -13.59 21.99 5.92
CA PRO A 32 -13.17 20.63 5.56
C PRO A 32 -11.76 20.32 6.08
N LYS A 33 -11.59 19.15 6.64
CA LYS A 33 -10.29 18.69 7.14
C LYS A 33 -9.74 17.61 6.21
N LEU A 34 -8.40 17.56 6.14
CA LEU A 34 -7.71 16.52 5.38
C LEU A 34 -7.22 15.45 6.35
N TRP A 35 -7.47 14.21 6.01
CA TRP A 35 -7.05 13.04 6.78
C TRP A 35 -6.22 12.14 5.86
N ALA A 36 -5.24 11.46 6.41
CA ALA A 36 -4.42 10.54 5.63
C ALA A 36 -4.14 9.26 6.40
N LEU A 37 -4.13 8.14 5.67
CA LEU A 37 -3.75 6.83 6.19
C LEU A 37 -2.67 6.27 5.27
N LEU A 38 -1.47 6.09 5.81
CA LEU A 38 -0.28 5.67 5.07
C LEU A 38 0.16 4.30 5.59
N VAL A 39 0.29 3.32 4.71
CA VAL A 39 0.53 1.94 5.10
C VAL A 39 1.63 1.30 4.27
N ALA A 40 2.68 0.79 4.94
CA ALA A 40 3.64 -0.13 4.34
C ALA A 40 3.30 -1.53 4.88
N GLY A 41 2.96 -2.46 3.98
CA GLY A 41 2.45 -3.77 4.38
C GLY A 41 3.50 -4.85 4.61
N SER A 42 4.78 -4.55 4.39
CA SER A 42 5.83 -5.57 4.43
C SER A 42 6.80 -5.36 5.59
N ASN A 43 7.61 -6.40 5.83
CA ASN A 43 8.72 -6.34 6.77
C ASN A 43 9.95 -7.01 6.14
N GLY A 44 11.09 -6.89 6.80
CA GLY A 44 12.35 -7.44 6.31
C GLY A 44 13.12 -6.45 5.45
N PHE A 45 14.46 -6.45 5.59
CA PHE A 45 15.29 -5.44 4.95
C PHE A 45 15.26 -5.50 3.41
N TYR A 46 15.00 -6.68 2.85
CA TYR A 46 14.86 -6.79 1.39
C TYR A 46 13.63 -6.07 0.84
N ASN A 47 12.69 -5.71 1.72
CA ASN A 47 11.50 -4.91 1.42
C ASN A 47 11.65 -3.45 1.85
N TYR A 48 12.86 -2.99 2.06
CA TYR A 48 13.23 -1.62 2.46
C TYR A 48 12.34 -0.57 1.79
N ARG A 49 12.16 -0.70 0.50
CA ARG A 49 11.51 0.29 -0.36
C ARG A 49 10.08 0.65 0.07
N HIS A 50 9.31 -0.31 0.60
CA HIS A 50 7.92 -0.03 0.96
C HIS A 50 7.83 0.93 2.15
N GLN A 51 8.63 0.71 3.18
CA GLN A 51 8.65 1.63 4.32
C GLN A 51 9.29 2.96 3.91
N ALA A 52 10.28 2.95 3.02
CA ALA A 52 10.87 4.17 2.49
C ALA A 52 9.82 5.00 1.71
N ASP A 53 9.00 4.34 0.89
CA ASP A 53 7.92 5.01 0.15
C ASP A 53 6.95 5.69 1.13
N ILE A 54 6.54 4.98 2.18
CA ILE A 54 5.55 5.51 3.13
C ILE A 54 6.14 6.64 3.98
N CYS A 55 7.39 6.53 4.39
CA CYS A 55 8.07 7.61 5.10
C CYS A 55 8.14 8.87 4.24
N HIS A 56 8.48 8.71 2.96
CA HIS A 56 8.52 9.84 2.02
C HIS A 56 7.12 10.46 1.85
N ALA A 57 6.09 9.61 1.70
CA ALA A 57 4.71 10.08 1.58
C ALA A 57 4.31 10.92 2.80
N TYR A 58 4.69 10.48 4.00
CA TYR A 58 4.42 11.27 5.20
C TYR A 58 5.01 12.69 5.06
N HIS A 59 6.26 12.80 4.62
CA HIS A 59 6.90 14.11 4.52
C HIS A 59 6.24 14.99 3.43
N VAL A 60 5.76 14.39 2.34
CA VAL A 60 5.00 15.14 1.35
C VAL A 60 3.78 15.79 2.03
N LEU A 61 3.00 15.01 2.76
CA LEU A 61 1.78 15.51 3.40
C LEU A 61 2.08 16.51 4.52
N HIS A 62 3.07 16.20 5.35
CA HIS A 62 3.46 17.06 6.47
C HIS A 62 3.95 18.41 5.98
N ASN A 63 4.79 18.41 4.95
CA ASN A 63 5.34 19.65 4.39
C ASN A 63 4.25 20.52 3.75
N HIS A 64 3.15 19.89 3.29
CA HIS A 64 2.02 20.61 2.72
C HIS A 64 0.93 20.89 3.77
N GLY A 65 1.24 20.72 5.04
CA GLY A 65 0.43 21.27 6.13
C GLY A 65 -0.61 20.36 6.76
N ILE A 66 -0.66 19.07 6.40
CA ILE A 66 -1.56 18.17 7.12
C ILE A 66 -0.93 17.88 8.48
N PRO A 67 -1.61 18.17 9.59
CA PRO A 67 -1.02 17.96 10.91
C PRO A 67 -0.94 16.48 11.28
N ASP A 68 0.02 16.15 12.15
CA ASP A 68 0.24 14.75 12.55
C ASP A 68 -1.00 14.11 13.17
N GLU A 69 -1.87 14.92 13.79
CA GLU A 69 -3.11 14.43 14.40
C GLU A 69 -4.09 13.86 13.35
N ARG A 70 -3.86 14.17 12.07
CA ARG A 70 -4.72 13.69 10.99
C ARG A 70 -3.97 12.81 9.99
N ILE A 71 -2.73 12.41 10.31
CA ILE A 71 -1.97 11.45 9.50
C ILE A 71 -1.71 10.21 10.36
N VAL A 72 -2.25 9.07 9.95
CA VAL A 72 -2.00 7.79 10.64
C VAL A 72 -1.02 6.98 9.80
N VAL A 73 0.08 6.53 10.40
CA VAL A 73 1.11 5.75 9.73
C VAL A 73 1.13 4.33 10.31
N MET A 74 1.04 3.35 9.42
CA MET A 74 1.18 1.94 9.75
C MET A 74 2.38 1.39 8.98
N MET A 75 3.41 0.93 9.69
CA MET A 75 4.57 0.26 9.08
C MET A 75 5.21 -0.64 10.13
N TYR A 76 5.82 -1.73 9.70
CA TYR A 76 6.41 -2.68 10.64
C TYR A 76 7.53 -2.08 11.49
N ASP A 77 8.25 -1.10 10.93
CA ASP A 77 9.30 -0.34 11.63
C ASP A 77 10.51 -1.20 12.00
N ASP A 78 10.89 -2.09 11.10
CA ASP A 78 12.07 -2.95 11.29
C ASP A 78 13.23 -2.61 10.34
N ILE A 79 13.16 -1.46 9.64
CA ILE A 79 14.13 -1.11 8.60
C ILE A 79 15.22 -0.16 9.10
N ALA A 80 14.81 0.94 9.75
CA ALA A 80 15.77 2.00 10.12
C ALA A 80 16.88 1.47 11.03
N ASN A 81 16.54 0.58 11.96
CA ASN A 81 17.50 0.05 12.93
C ASN A 81 17.84 -1.42 12.67
N ALA A 82 17.59 -1.91 11.45
CA ALA A 82 17.99 -3.26 11.06
C ALA A 82 19.52 -3.39 11.11
N THR A 83 20.00 -4.58 11.43
CA THR A 83 21.46 -4.82 11.47
C THR A 83 22.09 -4.66 10.08
N GLU A 84 21.31 -4.88 9.03
CA GLU A 84 21.76 -4.72 7.64
C GLU A 84 21.90 -3.25 7.22
N ASN A 85 21.28 -2.33 7.97
CA ASN A 85 21.29 -0.91 7.59
C ASN A 85 22.63 -0.27 7.94
N PRO A 86 23.40 0.19 6.95
CA PRO A 86 24.71 0.80 7.22
C PRO A 86 24.61 2.20 7.83
N THR A 87 23.41 2.79 7.85
CA THR A 87 23.16 4.10 8.46
C THR A 87 22.01 3.97 9.46
N PRO A 88 22.28 3.41 10.67
CA PRO A 88 21.20 3.18 11.63
C PRO A 88 20.37 4.43 11.90
N GLY A 89 19.05 4.26 11.89
CA GLY A 89 18.13 5.36 12.15
C GLY A 89 17.81 6.21 10.92
N VAL A 90 18.35 5.85 9.75
CA VAL A 90 18.17 6.62 8.51
C VAL A 90 17.55 5.74 7.42
N ILE A 91 16.51 6.25 6.78
CA ILE A 91 15.91 5.63 5.58
C ILE A 91 15.93 6.68 4.47
N ILE A 92 16.33 6.29 3.26
CA ILE A 92 16.26 7.18 2.10
C ILE A 92 15.43 6.53 0.99
N ASN A 93 14.75 7.38 0.21
CA ASN A 93 13.85 6.90 -0.87
C ASN A 93 14.38 7.30 -2.26
N HIS A 94 15.58 7.83 -2.31
CA HIS A 94 16.25 8.25 -3.55
C HIS A 94 17.76 8.16 -3.32
N PRO A 95 18.56 7.75 -4.33
CA PRO A 95 20.02 7.62 -4.12
C PRO A 95 20.71 8.88 -3.64
N GLN A 96 20.16 10.04 -3.95
CA GLN A 96 20.70 11.33 -3.50
C GLN A 96 19.75 12.02 -2.53
N GLY A 97 18.82 11.27 -1.94
CA GLY A 97 17.82 11.82 -1.04
C GLY A 97 18.31 11.91 0.40
N LYS A 98 17.58 12.72 1.17
CA LYS A 98 17.79 12.86 2.60
C LYS A 98 17.06 11.76 3.36
N ASP A 99 17.36 11.66 4.67
CA ASP A 99 16.61 10.78 5.56
C ASP A 99 15.12 11.13 5.53
N VAL A 100 14.28 10.13 5.31
CA VAL A 100 12.83 10.29 5.36
C VAL A 100 12.22 9.62 6.60
N TYR A 101 13.03 8.96 7.42
CA TYR A 101 12.53 8.24 8.59
C TYR A 101 12.23 9.16 9.76
N GLN A 102 13.14 10.11 10.01
CA GLN A 102 13.01 10.98 11.18
C GLN A 102 11.73 11.81 11.11
N GLY A 103 11.00 11.85 12.21
CA GLY A 103 9.76 12.61 12.33
C GLY A 103 8.50 11.85 11.93
N VAL A 104 8.64 10.68 11.30
CA VAL A 104 7.47 9.89 10.90
C VAL A 104 6.77 9.33 12.15
N PRO A 105 5.46 9.56 12.29
CA PRO A 105 4.71 8.95 13.39
C PRO A 105 4.72 7.43 13.29
N LYS A 106 4.86 6.75 14.42
CA LYS A 106 4.82 5.30 14.48
C LYS A 106 3.53 4.88 15.18
N ASP A 107 2.40 5.13 14.49
CA ASP A 107 1.09 4.91 15.10
C ASP A 107 0.82 3.44 15.34
N TYR A 108 1.09 2.60 14.34
CA TYR A 108 0.89 1.15 14.44
C TYR A 108 2.09 0.48 13.80
N THR A 109 2.79 -0.35 14.57
CA THR A 109 4.02 -1.01 14.13
C THR A 109 3.96 -2.50 14.44
N GLY A 110 4.91 -3.26 13.88
CA GLY A 110 5.02 -4.69 14.12
C GLY A 110 3.73 -5.42 13.80
N ASP A 111 3.32 -6.27 14.71
CA ASP A 111 2.15 -7.14 14.49
C ASP A 111 0.81 -6.39 14.57
N THR A 112 0.80 -5.10 14.86
CA THR A 112 -0.44 -4.30 14.78
C THR A 112 -0.73 -3.82 13.36
N VAL A 113 0.19 -4.03 12.42
CA VAL A 113 -0.04 -3.71 10.99
C VAL A 113 -0.83 -4.86 10.37
N THR A 114 -2.16 -4.77 10.49
CA THR A 114 -3.06 -5.84 10.03
C THR A 114 -4.14 -5.26 9.11
N PRO A 115 -4.72 -6.10 8.23
CA PRO A 115 -5.85 -5.64 7.41
C PRO A 115 -7.02 -5.13 8.25
N GLN A 116 -7.34 -5.82 9.33
CA GLN A 116 -8.49 -5.41 10.15
C GLN A 116 -8.23 -4.06 10.83
N ASN A 117 -7.02 -3.83 11.34
CA ASN A 117 -6.67 -2.55 11.93
C ASN A 117 -6.71 -1.44 10.87
N PHE A 118 -6.20 -1.72 9.67
CA PHE A 118 -6.28 -0.76 8.55
C PHE A 118 -7.73 -0.35 8.28
N LEU A 119 -8.63 -1.32 8.16
CA LEU A 119 -10.03 -1.04 7.89
C LEU A 119 -10.70 -0.29 9.05
N ASP A 120 -10.41 -0.68 10.29
CA ASP A 120 -10.97 -0.03 11.48
C ASP A 120 -10.50 1.42 11.60
N ILE A 121 -9.20 1.65 11.40
CA ILE A 121 -8.62 3.01 11.44
C ILE A 121 -9.25 3.89 10.36
N LEU A 122 -9.39 3.34 9.16
CA LEU A 122 -10.00 4.06 8.05
C LEU A 122 -11.43 4.50 8.39
N GLU A 123 -12.19 3.63 9.05
CA GLU A 123 -13.57 3.92 9.45
C GLU A 123 -13.67 4.80 10.71
N GLY A 124 -12.56 5.15 11.33
CA GLY A 124 -12.57 5.97 12.54
C GLY A 124 -12.87 5.17 13.82
N LYS A 125 -12.63 3.87 13.79
CA LYS A 125 -12.81 3.00 14.96
C LYS A 125 -11.53 2.92 15.77
N LYS A 126 -11.64 2.82 17.08
CA LYS A 126 -10.48 2.69 17.96
C LYS A 126 -9.84 1.32 17.81
N VAL A 127 -8.50 1.31 17.77
CA VAL A 127 -7.70 0.10 17.65
C VAL A 127 -6.68 0.07 18.80
N LYS A 128 -6.52 -1.10 19.40
CA LYS A 128 -5.58 -1.32 20.49
C LYS A 128 -4.16 -1.55 19.97
N GLY A 129 -3.18 -1.29 20.80
CA GLY A 129 -1.79 -1.65 20.54
C GLY A 129 -0.96 -0.63 19.81
N GLY A 130 -1.50 0.60 19.63
CA GLY A 130 -0.79 1.68 18.94
C GLY A 130 -1.09 3.02 19.58
N SER A 131 -0.94 4.08 18.77
CA SER A 131 -1.13 5.46 19.24
C SER A 131 -2.58 5.78 19.61
N GLY A 132 -3.53 5.05 19.05
CA GLY A 132 -4.94 5.32 19.21
C GLY A 132 -5.55 6.25 18.13
N UNK A 133 -4.86 6.80 17.15
CA UNK A 133 -5.30 7.62 16.15
C UNK A 133 -6.17 6.87 15.25
N UNK A 134 -7.25 7.44 14.72
CA UNK A 134 -8.21 6.95 13.81
C UNK A 134 -8.45 8.02 12.76
N UNK A 135 -8.92 7.89 11.64
CA UNK A 135 -9.37 8.73 10.77
C UNK A 135 -10.68 9.14 11.22
N ALA A 136 -10.97 10.05 12.09
CA ALA A 136 -12.22 10.57 12.65
C ALA A 136 -12.86 11.57 11.69
N SER A 137 -12.97 11.23 10.44
CA SER A 137 -13.44 12.10 9.35
C SER A 137 -14.97 12.25 9.37
N GLY A 138 -15.44 13.37 8.83
CA GLY A 138 -16.86 13.70 8.74
C GLY A 138 -17.28 13.98 7.30
N PRO A 139 -18.53 14.37 7.12
CA PRO A 139 -19.15 14.44 5.78
C PRO A 139 -18.53 15.48 4.85
N ASN A 140 -17.81 16.44 5.39
CA ASN A 140 -17.17 17.49 4.54
C ASN A 140 -15.67 17.23 4.34
N ASP A 141 -15.11 16.22 4.97
CA ASP A 141 -13.66 15.98 4.99
C ASP A 141 -13.19 15.18 3.78
N HIS A 142 -11.91 15.35 3.45
CA HIS A 142 -11.26 14.55 2.42
C HIS A 142 -10.28 13.57 3.05
N ILE A 143 -10.16 12.40 2.44
CA ILE A 143 -9.26 11.34 2.92
C ILE A 143 -8.29 10.97 1.81
N PHE A 144 -7.02 10.84 2.15
CA PHE A 144 -5.97 10.31 1.26
C PHE A 144 -5.44 9.01 1.86
N VAL A 145 -5.49 7.92 1.08
CA VAL A 145 -4.98 6.61 1.49
C VAL A 145 -3.83 6.24 0.56
N ASN A 146 -2.70 5.85 1.13
CA ASN A 146 -1.56 5.38 0.36
C ASN A 146 -1.05 4.07 0.95
N PHE A 147 -0.91 3.07 0.13
CA PHE A 147 -0.45 1.74 0.52
C PHE A 147 0.71 1.33 -0.39
N ALA A 148 1.74 0.71 0.18
CA ALA A 148 2.88 0.19 -0.57
C ALA A 148 3.28 -1.18 -0.02
N ASP A 149 3.21 -2.22 -0.86
CA ASP A 149 3.69 -3.57 -0.54
C ASP A 149 3.51 -4.48 -1.75
N HIS A 150 3.52 -5.78 -1.49
CA HIS A 150 3.22 -6.83 -2.45
C HIS A 150 1.72 -6.95 -2.67
N GLY A 151 1.36 -7.55 -3.79
CA GLY A 151 -0.03 -7.84 -4.11
C GLY A 151 -0.15 -9.08 -4.96
N ALA A 152 -1.39 -9.43 -5.26
CA ALA A 152 -1.76 -10.55 -6.11
C ALA A 152 -3.16 -10.27 -6.65
N PRO A 153 -3.71 -11.09 -7.53
CA PRO A 153 -5.07 -10.84 -7.99
C PRO A 153 -6.04 -10.68 -6.82
N GLY A 154 -6.73 -9.54 -6.79
CA GLY A 154 -7.78 -9.27 -5.81
C GLY A 154 -7.34 -9.15 -4.36
N LEU A 155 -6.04 -8.94 -4.10
CA LEU A 155 -5.58 -8.76 -2.73
C LEU A 155 -4.31 -7.91 -2.64
N ILE A 156 -4.10 -7.32 -1.46
CA ILE A 156 -2.84 -6.65 -1.09
C ILE A 156 -2.35 -7.26 0.23
N ALA A 157 -1.02 -7.36 0.36
CA ALA A 157 -0.41 -8.10 1.47
C ALA A 157 -0.16 -7.19 2.68
N PHE A 158 -0.26 -7.79 3.86
CA PHE A 158 0.14 -7.20 5.14
C PHE A 158 1.19 -8.14 5.75
N PRO A 159 1.85 -7.75 6.85
CA PRO A 159 2.94 -8.60 7.36
C PRO A 159 2.58 -10.04 7.67
N ASN A 160 1.36 -10.29 8.13
CA ASN A 160 0.95 -11.63 8.54
C ASN A 160 -0.37 -12.10 7.90
N GLU A 161 -1.03 -11.26 7.10
CA GLU A 161 -2.34 -11.56 6.51
C GLU A 161 -2.44 -10.83 5.17
N ASP A 162 -3.56 -11.02 4.48
CA ASP A 162 -3.86 -10.34 3.23
C ASP A 162 -5.20 -9.62 3.32
N LEU A 163 -5.32 -8.50 2.61
CA LEU A 163 -6.60 -7.79 2.48
C LEU A 163 -7.16 -8.05 1.09
N HIS A 164 -8.29 -8.72 1.03
CA HIS A 164 -8.97 -8.98 -0.24
C HIS A 164 -9.81 -7.77 -0.67
N ALA A 165 -10.03 -7.67 -1.97
CA ALA A 165 -10.72 -6.51 -2.56
C ALA A 165 -12.15 -6.36 -2.06
N LYS A 166 -12.91 -7.46 -1.93
CA LYS A 166 -14.32 -7.39 -1.52
C LYS A 166 -14.51 -6.79 -0.13
N PRO A 167 -13.79 -7.25 0.91
CA PRO A 167 -13.89 -6.59 2.22
C PRO A 167 -13.51 -5.11 2.18
N PHE A 168 -12.50 -4.75 1.40
CA PHE A 168 -12.08 -3.36 1.27
C PHE A 168 -13.19 -2.51 0.64
N MET A 169 -13.76 -3.00 -0.46
CA MET A 169 -14.86 -2.29 -1.14
C MET A 169 -16.08 -2.16 -0.24
N LYS A 170 -16.37 -3.19 0.56
CA LYS A 170 -17.49 -3.17 1.50
C LYS A 170 -17.34 -2.03 2.51
N VAL A 171 -16.13 -1.84 3.04
CA VAL A 171 -15.83 -0.76 3.99
C VAL A 171 -16.01 0.61 3.31
N ILE A 172 -15.43 0.77 2.12
CA ILE A 172 -15.52 2.03 1.37
C ILE A 172 -16.98 2.41 1.12
N LYS A 173 -17.79 1.45 0.65
CA LYS A 173 -19.21 1.70 0.36
C LYS A 173 -19.98 2.05 1.63
N ARG A 174 -19.68 1.38 2.73
CA ARG A 174 -20.31 1.66 4.02
C ARG A 174 -19.96 3.07 4.50
N MET A 175 -18.69 3.46 4.40
CA MET A 175 -18.23 4.80 4.78
C MET A 175 -18.95 5.88 3.96
N ASN A 176 -19.09 5.65 2.66
CA ASN A 176 -19.79 6.60 1.79
C ASN A 176 -21.25 6.73 2.21
N LYS A 177 -21.92 5.60 2.48
CA LYS A 177 -23.32 5.60 2.90
C LYS A 177 -23.49 6.32 4.25
N GLN A 178 -22.53 6.18 5.14
CA GLN A 178 -22.54 6.82 6.47
C GLN A 178 -22.01 8.26 6.44
N LYS A 179 -21.65 8.77 5.27
CA LYS A 179 -21.12 10.13 5.09
C LYS A 179 -19.90 10.40 5.95
N LYS A 180 -18.96 9.47 5.95
CA LYS A 180 -17.71 9.59 6.69
C LYS A 180 -16.65 10.42 5.94
N PHE A 181 -16.93 10.85 4.73
CA PHE A 181 -16.04 11.68 3.93
C PHE A 181 -16.83 12.36 2.81
N ALA A 182 -16.32 13.47 2.31
CA ALA A 182 -16.85 14.08 1.08
C ALA A 182 -16.23 13.43 -0.15
N LYS A 183 -14.89 13.30 -0.16
CA LYS A 183 -14.12 12.70 -1.27
C LYS A 183 -12.96 11.90 -0.67
N MET A 184 -12.61 10.79 -1.33
CA MET A 184 -11.45 9.98 -0.94
C MET A 184 -10.59 9.69 -2.16
N THR A 185 -9.28 9.81 -2.02
CA THR A 185 -8.31 9.42 -3.03
C THR A 185 -7.43 8.30 -2.48
N ILE A 186 -7.23 7.25 -3.27
CA ILE A 186 -6.46 6.07 -2.86
C ILE A 186 -5.34 5.83 -3.88
N TYR A 187 -4.09 5.73 -3.41
CA TYR A 187 -2.93 5.39 -4.21
C TYR A 187 -2.38 4.05 -3.71
N ILE A 188 -2.37 3.03 -4.58
CA ILE A 188 -1.91 1.67 -4.22
C ILE A 188 -0.68 1.31 -5.05
N GLU A 189 0.42 1.04 -4.35
CA GLU A 189 1.65 0.49 -4.93
C GLU A 189 1.67 -1.01 -4.63
N ALA A 190 1.37 -1.84 -5.63
CA ALA A 190 1.42 -3.30 -5.46
C ALA A 190 1.32 -3.97 -6.82
N CYS A 191 1.79 -5.21 -6.89
CA CYS A 191 1.54 -6.06 -8.05
C CYS A 191 0.05 -6.29 -8.20
N GLU A 192 -0.44 -6.37 -9.43
CA GLU A 192 -1.86 -6.55 -9.76
C GLU A 192 -2.78 -5.56 -9.04
N SER A 193 -2.24 -4.39 -8.66
CA SER A 193 -2.99 -3.44 -7.83
C SER A 193 -4.30 -2.97 -8.46
N GLY A 194 -4.38 -2.92 -9.78
CA GLY A 194 -5.63 -2.61 -10.47
C GLY A 194 -6.74 -3.59 -10.15
N SER A 195 -6.39 -4.83 -9.79
CA SER A 195 -7.39 -5.85 -9.48
C SER A 195 -8.15 -5.57 -8.18
N MET A 196 -7.66 -4.66 -7.36
CA MET A 196 -8.40 -4.23 -6.16
C MET A 196 -9.65 -3.43 -6.51
N PHE A 197 -9.67 -2.79 -7.67
CA PHE A 197 -10.71 -1.82 -8.02
C PHE A 197 -11.44 -2.15 -9.31
N ASP A 198 -10.80 -2.85 -10.24
CA ASP A 198 -11.35 -3.09 -11.59
C ASP A 198 -12.68 -3.86 -11.51
N GLY A 199 -13.75 -3.20 -11.98
CA GLY A 199 -15.09 -3.78 -11.92
C GLY A 199 -15.71 -3.81 -10.52
N LEU A 200 -15.03 -3.27 -9.52
CA LEU A 200 -15.47 -3.33 -8.10
C LEU A 200 -15.75 -1.96 -7.50
N LEU A 201 -14.94 -0.95 -7.85
CA LEU A 201 -15.13 0.40 -7.30
C LEU A 201 -16.08 1.18 -8.21
N PRO A 202 -17.31 1.45 -7.76
CA PRO A 202 -18.25 2.18 -8.62
C PRO A 202 -17.91 3.66 -8.69
N GLY A 203 -18.43 4.33 -9.72
CA GLY A 203 -18.17 5.76 -9.93
C GLY A 203 -19.05 6.68 -9.10
N ASN A 204 -19.88 6.14 -8.21
CA ASN A 204 -20.85 6.94 -7.46
C ASN A 204 -20.69 6.83 -5.93
N VAL A 205 -19.47 6.52 -5.47
CA VAL A 205 -19.20 6.46 -4.02
C VAL A 205 -18.14 7.49 -3.58
N ASN A 206 -17.88 8.48 -4.42
CA ASN A 206 -17.00 9.60 -4.11
C ASN A 206 -15.55 9.19 -3.83
N VAL A 207 -15.07 8.17 -4.54
CA VAL A 207 -13.70 7.66 -4.37
C VAL A 207 -13.02 7.60 -5.74
N TYR A 208 -11.78 8.10 -5.78
CA TYR A 208 -10.88 8.07 -6.93
C TYR A 208 -9.64 7.29 -6.52
N ALA A 209 -9.24 6.32 -7.33
CA ALA A 209 -8.07 5.50 -7.01
C ALA A 209 -7.11 5.46 -8.19
N THR A 210 -5.80 5.49 -7.90
CA THR A 210 -4.78 5.15 -8.90
C THR A 210 -3.93 3.99 -8.38
N THR A 211 -3.42 3.20 -9.32
CA THR A 211 -2.65 2.00 -9.00
C THR A 211 -1.38 1.93 -9.84
N ALA A 212 -0.33 1.33 -9.25
CA ALA A 212 0.98 1.16 -9.90
C ALA A 212 0.91 0.25 -11.13
N ALA A 213 -0.06 -0.66 -11.15
CA ALA A 213 -0.12 -1.71 -12.16
C ALA A 213 -1.58 -1.98 -12.55
N ASN A 214 -1.76 -2.55 -13.73
CA ASN A 214 -3.07 -3.02 -14.15
C ASN A 214 -3.40 -4.33 -13.42
N PRO A 215 -4.60 -4.92 -13.63
CA PRO A 215 -4.99 -6.10 -12.84
C PRO A 215 -4.14 -7.35 -13.00
N ASP A 216 -3.32 -7.47 -14.05
CA ASP A 216 -2.62 -8.72 -14.36
C ASP A 216 -1.11 -8.59 -14.51
N GLU A 217 -0.49 -7.59 -13.90
CA GLU A 217 0.96 -7.41 -14.05
C GLU A 217 1.64 -7.04 -12.73
N SER A 218 2.96 -7.19 -12.73
CA SER A 218 3.82 -6.83 -11.61
C SER A 218 3.99 -5.32 -11.49
N SER A 219 4.22 -4.84 -10.28
CA SER A 219 4.80 -3.51 -10.03
C SER A 219 6.33 -3.66 -9.97
N TYR A 220 7.06 -2.55 -9.93
CA TYR A 220 8.52 -2.56 -10.10
C TYR A 220 9.22 -1.77 -9.01
N ALA A 221 10.26 -2.39 -8.43
CA ALA A 221 11.21 -1.73 -7.52
C ALA A 221 12.19 -0.90 -8.33
N CYS A 222 12.78 0.11 -7.69
CA CYS A 222 13.77 0.98 -8.34
C CYS A 222 14.80 1.49 -7.35
N TYR A 223 15.84 2.15 -7.90
CA TYR A 223 16.86 2.83 -7.10
C TYR A 223 17.70 1.84 -6.29
N TRP A 224 18.39 0.93 -6.98
CA TRP A 224 19.40 0.08 -6.33
C TRP A 224 20.44 0.94 -5.63
N ASP A 225 20.77 0.61 -4.39
CA ASP A 225 21.77 1.32 -3.60
C ASP A 225 22.90 0.37 -3.20
N ASP A 226 24.11 0.65 -3.69
CA ASP A 226 25.28 -0.21 -3.43
C ASP A 226 25.67 -0.24 -1.95
N LYS A 227 25.44 0.86 -1.23
CA LYS A 227 25.80 0.93 0.19
C LYS A 227 24.85 0.10 1.04
N ARG A 228 23.56 0.17 0.74
CA ARG A 228 22.51 -0.55 1.49
C ARG A 228 22.21 -1.93 0.92
N GLN A 229 22.70 -2.20 -0.29
CA GLN A 229 22.51 -3.51 -0.95
C GLN A 229 21.03 -3.90 -1.05
N THR A 230 20.20 -2.92 -1.40
CA THR A 230 18.77 -3.11 -1.60
C THR A 230 18.22 -1.99 -2.48
N TYR A 231 16.95 -2.10 -2.86
CA TYR A 231 16.24 -1.09 -3.65
C TYR A 231 15.58 -0.09 -2.70
N LEU A 232 15.67 1.20 -3.05
CA LEU A 232 15.24 2.28 -2.17
C LEU A 232 13.77 2.68 -2.34
N GLY A 233 13.14 2.32 -3.48
CA GLY A 233 11.79 2.75 -3.76
C GLY A 233 11.10 1.88 -4.79
N ASP A 234 9.86 2.25 -5.10
CA ASP A 234 9.05 1.63 -6.14
C ASP A 234 8.71 2.69 -7.19
N VAL A 235 8.71 2.30 -8.46
CA VAL A 235 8.69 3.27 -9.57
C VAL A 235 7.47 4.20 -9.52
N TYR A 236 6.27 3.64 -9.43
CA TYR A 236 5.05 4.45 -9.36
C TYR A 236 5.07 5.37 -8.14
N SER A 237 5.47 4.85 -6.99
CA SER A 237 5.48 5.60 -5.73
C SER A 237 6.45 6.77 -5.77
N VAL A 238 7.71 6.53 -6.18
CA VAL A 238 8.68 7.63 -6.23
C VAL A 238 8.24 8.67 -7.26
N ASN A 239 7.58 8.23 -8.35
CA ASN A 239 7.14 9.18 -9.37
C ASN A 239 6.06 10.13 -8.84
N TRP A 240 5.04 9.61 -8.11
CA TRP A 240 4.02 10.54 -7.60
C TRP A 240 4.59 11.43 -6.48
N MET A 241 5.48 10.88 -5.64
CA MET A 241 6.01 11.67 -4.52
C MET A 241 7.01 12.72 -4.99
N GLU A 242 7.88 12.37 -5.93
CA GLU A 242 8.82 13.36 -6.48
C GLU A 242 8.08 14.44 -7.26
N ASP A 243 6.98 14.09 -7.91
CA ASP A 243 6.10 15.07 -8.56
C ASP A 243 5.50 16.02 -7.52
N SER A 244 4.93 15.47 -6.44
CA SER A 244 4.34 16.30 -5.37
C SER A 244 5.37 17.18 -4.68
N ASP A 245 6.62 16.70 -4.56
CA ASP A 245 7.70 17.50 -3.95
C ASP A 245 8.05 18.74 -4.75
N LYS A 246 7.91 18.71 -6.07
CA LYS A 246 8.37 19.82 -6.92
C LYS A 246 7.26 20.72 -7.44
N GLU A 247 6.03 20.22 -7.53
CA GLU A 247 4.93 20.95 -8.16
C GLU A 247 4.15 21.81 -7.15
N ASP A 248 3.42 22.80 -7.70
CA ASP A 248 2.44 23.57 -6.93
C ASP A 248 1.14 22.77 -6.87
N LEU A 249 0.84 22.19 -5.72
CA LEU A 249 -0.30 21.27 -5.56
C LEU A 249 -1.66 21.96 -5.69
N HIS A 250 -1.71 23.29 -5.59
CA HIS A 250 -2.95 24.04 -5.83
C HIS A 250 -3.27 24.14 -7.33
N LYS A 251 -2.23 24.10 -8.17
CA LYS A 251 -2.40 24.24 -9.63
C LYS A 251 -2.48 22.88 -10.31
N GLU A 252 -1.80 21.88 -9.78
CA GLU A 252 -1.80 20.54 -10.35
C GLU A 252 -3.06 19.81 -9.93
N THR A 253 -3.79 19.24 -10.91
CA THR A 253 -4.94 18.39 -10.60
C THR A 253 -4.51 16.95 -10.41
N LEU A 254 -5.38 16.13 -9.82
CA LEU A 254 -5.11 14.70 -9.67
C LEU A 254 -4.91 14.03 -11.03
N ILE A 255 -5.68 14.44 -12.05
CA ILE A 255 -5.50 13.87 -13.40
C ILE A 255 -4.17 14.32 -14.01
N ASP A 256 -3.71 15.55 -13.72
CA ASP A 256 -2.38 15.99 -14.14
C ASP A 256 -1.30 15.08 -13.54
N GLN A 257 -1.38 14.84 -12.24
CA GLN A 257 -0.41 13.96 -11.57
C GLN A 257 -0.50 12.53 -12.11
N PHE A 258 -1.72 12.02 -12.30
CA PHE A 258 -1.92 10.69 -12.89
C PHE A 258 -1.21 10.57 -14.24
N ASN A 259 -1.40 11.57 -15.12
CA ASN A 259 -0.80 11.54 -16.46
C ASN A 259 0.72 11.61 -16.41
N ILE A 260 1.28 12.44 -15.53
CA ILE A 260 2.73 12.55 -15.35
C ILE A 260 3.30 11.21 -14.85
N VAL A 261 2.68 10.66 -13.81
CA VAL A 261 3.13 9.40 -13.19
C VAL A 261 3.02 8.25 -14.18
N LYS A 262 1.92 8.18 -14.95
CA LYS A 262 1.72 7.15 -15.96
C LYS A 262 2.79 7.21 -17.05
N GLU A 263 3.12 8.40 -17.51
CA GLU A 263 4.17 8.59 -18.52
C GLU A 263 5.55 8.17 -17.98
N GLU A 264 5.85 8.55 -16.74
CA GLU A 264 7.15 8.26 -16.14
C GLU A 264 7.29 6.81 -15.68
N THR A 265 6.17 6.12 -15.42
CA THR A 265 6.18 4.72 -14.99
C THR A 265 6.10 3.83 -16.24
N ASN A 266 7.24 3.64 -16.88
CA ASN A 266 7.30 2.89 -18.14
C ASN A 266 7.46 1.38 -17.94
N THR A 267 7.45 0.92 -16.69
CA THR A 267 7.62 -0.49 -16.33
C THR A 267 6.29 -1.23 -16.19
N SER A 268 5.24 -0.51 -15.81
CA SER A 268 3.90 -1.06 -15.61
C SER A 268 2.87 -0.04 -16.08
N HIS A 269 1.61 -0.42 -16.09
CA HIS A 269 0.51 0.43 -16.56
C HIS A 269 -0.21 1.05 -15.36
N VAL A 270 0.09 2.31 -15.10
CA VAL A 270 -0.60 3.07 -14.05
C VAL A 270 -2.06 3.23 -14.48
N MET A 271 -2.99 2.93 -13.57
CA MET A 271 -4.42 2.91 -13.86
C MET A 271 -5.18 3.85 -12.93
N GLU A 272 -6.38 4.27 -13.34
CA GLU A 272 -7.29 5.02 -12.47
C GLU A 272 -8.68 4.39 -12.48
N TYR A 273 -9.38 4.48 -11.35
CA TYR A 273 -10.67 3.83 -11.11
C TYR A 273 -11.58 4.71 -10.27
N GLY A 274 -12.86 4.40 -10.28
CA GLY A 274 -13.86 5.02 -9.43
C GLY A 274 -14.47 6.28 -10.04
N ASP A 275 -14.62 7.31 -9.23
CA ASP A 275 -15.21 8.59 -9.67
C ASP A 275 -14.13 9.44 -10.34
N LEU A 276 -14.03 9.33 -11.65
CA LEU A 276 -12.99 10.02 -12.41
C LEU A 276 -13.17 11.54 -12.41
N SER A 277 -14.35 12.04 -12.06
CA SER A 277 -14.56 13.49 -11.96
C SER A 277 -13.73 14.11 -10.82
N ILE A 278 -13.37 13.31 -9.82
CA ILE A 278 -12.50 13.75 -8.72
C ILE A 278 -11.10 14.12 -9.26
N GLY A 279 -10.70 13.51 -10.36
CA GLY A 279 -9.42 13.83 -11.02
C GLY A 279 -9.27 15.29 -11.40
N LYS A 280 -10.36 16.03 -11.52
CA LYS A 280 -10.33 17.46 -11.85
C LYS A 280 -9.99 18.35 -10.65
N LEU A 281 -10.02 17.80 -9.44
CA LEU A 281 -9.67 18.52 -8.22
C LEU A 281 -8.16 18.67 -8.09
N SER A 282 -7.72 19.73 -7.42
CA SER A 282 -6.28 19.93 -7.21
C SER A 282 -5.73 18.88 -6.22
N VAL A 283 -4.46 18.55 -6.42
CA VAL A 283 -3.75 17.62 -5.53
C VAL A 283 -3.79 18.13 -4.10
N SER A 284 -3.73 19.45 -3.91
CA SER A 284 -3.76 20.07 -2.58
C SER A 284 -4.98 19.67 -1.76
N GLU A 285 -6.10 19.36 -2.42
CA GLU A 285 -7.33 18.98 -1.71
C GLU A 285 -7.23 17.62 -1.02
N PHE A 286 -6.15 16.87 -1.28
CA PHE A 286 -5.92 15.56 -0.66
C PHE A 286 -4.56 15.46 0.00
N GLN A 287 -3.53 16.17 -0.52
CA GLN A 287 -2.16 16.04 -0.02
C GLN A 287 -1.69 17.23 0.80
N GLY A 288 -2.52 18.27 0.95
CA GLY A 288 -2.23 19.40 1.82
C GLY A 288 -2.31 20.73 1.12
N GLU A 289 -2.89 21.70 1.82
CA GLU A 289 -3.25 23.02 1.28
C GLU A 289 -2.17 24.08 1.50
N LYS A 290 -1.15 23.80 2.32
CA LYS A 290 -0.06 24.73 2.58
C LYS A 290 0.95 24.68 1.44
N GLU A 291 1.41 25.86 1.00
CA GLU A 291 2.50 25.92 0.04
C GLU A 291 3.78 25.38 0.67
N ALA A 292 4.48 24.53 -0.06
CA ALA A 292 5.76 23.96 0.37
C ALA A 292 6.87 24.40 -0.58
N LYS A 293 8.07 24.55 -0.04
CA LYS A 293 9.23 24.86 -0.86
C LYS A 293 9.52 23.68 -1.79
N PRO A 294 9.61 23.88 -3.10
CA PRO A 294 9.88 22.77 -4.02
C PRO A 294 11.19 22.04 -3.71
N VAL A 295 11.15 20.73 -3.79
CA VAL A 295 12.35 19.87 -3.68
C VAL A 295 12.51 19.15 -5.01
N VAL A 296 13.66 19.35 -5.66
CA VAL A 296 13.96 18.71 -6.94
C VAL A 296 15.27 17.94 -6.78
N LEU A 297 15.18 16.62 -6.95
CA LEU A 297 16.36 15.76 -6.93
C LEU A 297 16.78 15.43 -8.36
N PRO A 298 18.06 15.21 -8.62
CA PRO A 298 18.49 14.83 -9.97
C PRO A 298 17.83 13.52 -10.41
N LYS A 299 17.46 13.44 -11.66
CA LYS A 299 16.95 12.20 -12.23
C LYS A 299 18.10 11.21 -12.33
N VAL A 300 17.87 10.00 -11.86
CA VAL A 300 18.83 8.88 -11.95
C VAL A 300 18.11 7.69 -12.58
N PRO A 301 18.86 6.77 -13.21
CA PRO A 301 18.22 5.58 -13.78
C PRO A 301 17.47 4.80 -12.70
N TYR A 302 16.29 4.29 -13.05
CA TYR A 302 15.52 3.50 -12.09
C TYR A 302 16.20 2.18 -11.72
N ASP A 303 16.93 1.57 -12.67
CA ASP A 303 17.50 0.23 -12.49
C ASP A 303 16.38 -0.73 -12.04
N ALA A 304 15.22 -0.63 -12.72
CA ALA A 304 13.98 -1.24 -12.26
C ALA A 304 14.01 -2.76 -12.39
N VAL A 305 13.37 -3.42 -11.41
CA VAL A 305 13.22 -4.87 -11.41
C VAL A 305 11.81 -5.20 -10.90
N SER A 306 11.20 -6.24 -11.48
CA SER A 306 9.90 -6.70 -11.01
C SER A 306 9.94 -6.94 -9.50
N SER A 307 8.93 -6.47 -8.80
CA SER A 307 8.83 -6.60 -7.35
C SER A 307 9.05 -8.04 -6.89
N ARG A 308 8.55 -9.01 -7.67
CA ARG A 308 8.68 -10.43 -7.35
C ARG A 308 10.09 -10.96 -7.51
N ASP A 309 10.92 -10.28 -8.29
CA ASP A 309 12.30 -10.72 -8.55
C ASP A 309 13.31 -10.01 -7.65
N VAL A 310 12.87 -9.08 -6.80
CA VAL A 310 13.78 -8.31 -5.95
C VAL A 310 14.69 -9.20 -5.10
N PRO A 311 14.21 -10.25 -4.42
CA PRO A 311 15.12 -11.08 -3.60
C PRO A 311 16.23 -11.73 -4.44
N ILE A 312 15.88 -12.22 -5.63
CA ILE A 312 16.87 -12.85 -6.53
C ILE A 312 17.82 -11.78 -7.10
N ALA A 313 17.28 -10.62 -7.48
CA ALA A 313 18.10 -9.51 -7.99
C ALA A 313 19.12 -9.04 -6.94
N ILE A 314 18.70 -8.93 -5.68
CA ILE A 314 19.57 -8.56 -4.57
C ILE A 314 20.74 -9.57 -4.47
N LEU A 315 20.44 -10.87 -4.48
CA LEU A 315 21.46 -11.90 -4.38
C LEU A 315 22.42 -11.86 -5.57
N ARG A 316 21.89 -11.64 -6.78
CA ARG A 316 22.73 -11.54 -7.99
C ARG A 316 23.64 -10.31 -7.93
N LYS A 317 23.13 -9.16 -7.50
CA LYS A 317 23.95 -7.95 -7.39
C LYS A 317 25.01 -8.10 -6.30
N LYS A 318 24.65 -8.68 -5.16
CA LYS A 318 25.63 -8.97 -4.10
C LYS A 318 26.72 -9.91 -4.58
N LEU A 319 26.34 -10.94 -5.31
CA LEU A 319 27.28 -11.92 -5.86
C LEU A 319 28.22 -11.26 -6.87
N ALA A 320 27.66 -10.42 -7.75
CA ALA A 320 28.45 -9.71 -8.77
C ALA A 320 29.47 -8.77 -8.17
N SER A 321 29.19 -8.19 -7.01
CA SER A 321 30.09 -7.24 -6.33
C SER A 321 30.98 -7.88 -5.28
N ALA A 322 30.81 -9.18 -5.02
CA ALA A 322 31.59 -9.88 -3.99
C ALA A 322 33.02 -10.05 -4.45
N VAL A 323 33.97 -9.65 -3.60
CA VAL A 323 35.41 -9.73 -3.91
C VAL A 323 36.05 -10.89 -3.15
N LYS A 324 35.59 -11.16 -1.93
CA LYS A 324 36.19 -12.21 -1.07
C LYS A 324 35.67 -13.58 -1.47
N PRO A 325 36.57 -14.54 -1.75
CA PRO A 325 36.16 -15.89 -2.12
C PRO A 325 35.10 -16.54 -1.22
N UNK A 326 35.18 -16.34 -0.12
CA UNK A 326 34.24 -16.85 0.85
C UNK A 326 32.87 -16.26 0.74
N UNK A 327 32.76 -14.96 0.34
CA UNK A 327 31.56 -14.31 0.09
C UNK A 327 30.95 -14.75 -1.18
N UNK A 328 31.58 -14.97 -2.04
CA UNK A 328 31.19 -15.41 -3.33
C UNK A 328 30.62 -16.77 -3.32
N LYS A 329 31.28 -17.71 -2.55
CA LYS A 329 30.82 -19.11 -2.41
C LYS A 329 29.51 -19.19 -1.63
N SER A 330 29.43 -18.43 -0.54
CA SER A 330 28.21 -18.38 0.29
C SER A 330 27.02 -17.81 -0.50
N LEU A 331 27.24 -16.69 -1.18
CA LEU A 331 26.18 -16.03 -1.96
C LEU A 331 25.70 -16.91 -3.11
N LYS A 332 26.66 -17.59 -3.75
CA LYS A 332 26.31 -18.52 -4.84
C LYS A 332 25.44 -19.65 -4.32
N ARG A 333 25.80 -20.22 -3.17
CA ARG A 333 25.00 -21.28 -2.54
C ARG A 333 23.61 -20.78 -2.17
N GLU A 334 23.56 -19.56 -1.61
CA GLU A 334 22.31 -18.93 -1.21
C GLU A 334 21.38 -18.68 -2.42
N LEU A 335 21.96 -18.18 -3.50
CA LEU A 335 21.20 -17.95 -4.75
C LEU A 335 20.66 -19.26 -5.32
N LEU A 336 21.51 -20.30 -5.38
CA LEU A 336 21.09 -21.59 -5.89
C LEU A 336 19.97 -22.21 -5.02
N GLN A 337 20.08 -22.04 -3.70
CA GLN A 337 19.04 -22.55 -2.79
C GLN A 337 17.73 -21.79 -2.99
N ALA A 338 17.81 -20.45 -3.16
CA ALA A 338 16.60 -19.65 -3.41
C ALA A 338 15.91 -20.09 -4.69
N LEU A 339 16.68 -20.33 -5.75
CA LEU A 339 16.10 -20.79 -7.03
C LEU A 339 15.50 -22.20 -6.90
N LYS A 340 16.15 -23.10 -6.13
CA LYS A 340 15.61 -24.42 -5.84
C LYS A 340 14.28 -24.34 -5.09
N ASN A 341 14.22 -23.46 -4.08
CA ASN A 341 13.02 -23.26 -3.29
C ASN A 341 11.86 -22.77 -4.16
N ARG A 342 12.16 -21.84 -5.08
CA ARG A 342 11.15 -21.35 -6.04
C ARG A 342 10.63 -22.46 -6.94
N SER A 343 11.54 -23.33 -7.44
CA SER A 343 11.16 -24.47 -8.26
C SER A 343 10.26 -25.44 -7.48
N PHE A 344 10.57 -25.69 -6.21
CA PHE A 344 9.77 -26.56 -5.36
C PHE A 344 8.33 -26.04 -5.26
N LEU A 345 8.15 -24.77 -4.94
CA LEU A 345 6.82 -24.16 -4.84
C LEU A 345 6.08 -24.21 -6.18
N LYS A 346 6.76 -23.83 -7.24
CA LYS A 346 6.19 -23.85 -8.60
C LYS A 346 5.72 -25.26 -8.98
N ASN A 347 6.51 -26.27 -8.66
CA ASN A 347 6.16 -27.67 -8.95
C ASN A 347 4.95 -28.11 -8.14
N LYS A 348 4.83 -27.71 -6.88
CA LYS A 348 3.66 -28.04 -6.06
C LYS A 348 2.38 -27.44 -6.64
N VAL A 349 2.44 -26.19 -7.12
CA VAL A 349 1.29 -25.56 -7.79
C VAL A 349 0.92 -26.36 -9.04
N ALA A 350 1.91 -26.77 -9.84
CA ALA A 350 1.66 -27.59 -11.03
C ALA A 350 1.03 -28.94 -10.67
N GLU A 351 1.46 -29.55 -9.56
CA GLU A 351 0.88 -30.83 -9.11
C GLU A 351 -0.59 -30.65 -8.72
N ILE A 352 -0.96 -29.51 -8.11
CA ILE A 352 -2.36 -29.22 -7.78
C ILE A 352 -3.20 -29.17 -9.06
N THR A 353 -2.73 -28.46 -10.09
CA THR A 353 -3.47 -28.39 -11.36
C THR A 353 -3.58 -29.76 -12.02
N SER A 354 -2.52 -30.58 -11.96
CA SER A 354 -2.54 -31.94 -12.52
C SER A 354 -3.57 -32.82 -11.83
N PHE A 355 -3.65 -32.72 -10.50
CA PHE A 355 -4.65 -33.45 -9.72
C PHE A 355 -6.06 -33.10 -10.18
N LEU A 356 -6.34 -31.79 -10.30
CA LEU A 356 -7.67 -31.32 -10.72
C LEU A 356 -7.99 -31.72 -12.15
N ALA A 357 -7.02 -31.71 -13.05
CA ALA A 357 -7.23 -32.06 -14.45
C ALA A 357 -7.62 -33.55 -14.59
N GLN A 358 -7.23 -34.40 -13.64
CA GLN A 358 -7.65 -35.80 -13.64
C GLN A 358 -9.11 -35.96 -13.23
N LEU A 359 -9.60 -35.08 -12.37
CA LEU A 359 -11.00 -35.11 -11.92
C LEU A 359 -11.98 -34.63 -13.01
N ASN A 360 -11.59 -33.62 -13.75
CA ASN A 360 -12.44 -32.99 -14.72
C ASN A 360 -11.55 -32.42 -15.83
N PRO A 361 -11.47 -33.08 -16.98
CA PRO A 361 -10.49 -32.73 -18.00
C PRO A 361 -10.61 -31.27 -18.44
N VAL A 362 -9.61 -30.51 -18.13
CA VAL A 362 -9.39 -29.14 -18.58
C VAL A 362 -7.92 -29.08 -18.95
N ASP A 363 -7.57 -28.26 -19.90
CA ASP A 363 -6.16 -28.10 -20.28
C ASP A 363 -5.36 -27.56 -19.08
N GLY A 364 -4.57 -28.46 -18.48
CA GLY A 364 -3.76 -28.09 -17.30
C GLY A 364 -2.76 -26.99 -17.58
N GLU A 365 -2.23 -26.95 -18.80
CA GLU A 365 -1.33 -25.87 -19.21
C GLU A 365 -2.05 -24.52 -19.16
N SER A 366 -3.31 -24.49 -19.62
CA SER A 366 -4.12 -23.26 -19.55
C SER A 366 -4.36 -22.80 -18.13
N LEU A 367 -4.55 -23.74 -17.18
CA LEU A 367 -4.70 -23.38 -15.77
C LEU A 367 -3.45 -22.69 -15.22
N LEU A 368 -2.27 -23.09 -15.68
CA LEU A 368 -1.00 -22.54 -15.20
C LEU A 368 -0.65 -21.19 -15.84
N THR A 369 -1.08 -20.96 -17.07
CA THR A 369 -0.56 -19.82 -17.88
C THR A 369 -1.56 -18.74 -18.17
N SER A 370 -2.87 -18.99 -18.06
CA SER A 370 -3.90 -18.00 -18.35
C SER A 370 -3.89 -16.87 -17.33
N ARG A 371 -4.51 -15.76 -17.73
CA ARG A 371 -4.76 -14.59 -16.86
C ARG A 371 -6.24 -14.27 -16.94
N ARG A 372 -7.08 -15.18 -16.45
CA ARG A 372 -8.52 -14.99 -16.48
C ARG A 372 -8.95 -13.89 -15.52
N ARG A 373 -9.98 -13.17 -15.90
CA ARG A 373 -10.53 -12.12 -15.03
C ARG A 373 -11.16 -12.76 -13.79
N LEU A 374 -10.81 -12.24 -12.63
CA LEU A 374 -11.36 -12.72 -11.35
C LEU A 374 -12.81 -12.24 -11.20
N THR A 375 -13.76 -13.18 -11.15
CA THR A 375 -15.17 -12.89 -10.89
C THR A 375 -15.72 -13.74 -9.74
N ASN A 376 -15.19 -14.95 -9.55
CA ASN A 376 -15.64 -15.87 -8.49
C ASN A 376 -14.83 -15.64 -7.22
N PHE A 377 -15.12 -14.50 -6.56
CA PHE A 377 -14.37 -14.08 -5.37
C PHE A 377 -14.54 -15.05 -4.20
N ASP A 378 -15.71 -15.64 -4.04
CA ASP A 378 -15.96 -16.58 -2.95
C ASP A 378 -15.06 -17.81 -3.05
N CYS A 379 -15.01 -18.43 -4.22
CA CYS A 379 -14.10 -19.54 -4.45
C CYS A 379 -12.65 -19.12 -4.25
N TYR A 380 -12.26 -18.02 -4.86
CA TYR A 380 -10.87 -17.56 -4.84
C TYR A 380 -10.39 -17.27 -3.40
N GLU A 381 -11.18 -16.53 -2.62
CA GLU A 381 -10.77 -16.22 -1.23
C GLU A 381 -10.62 -17.46 -0.39
N LYS A 382 -11.55 -18.42 -0.52
CA LYS A 382 -11.46 -19.70 0.19
C LYS A 382 -10.24 -20.50 -0.25
N THR A 383 -9.97 -20.52 -1.55
CA THR A 383 -8.85 -21.25 -2.14
C THR A 383 -7.51 -20.67 -1.68
N VAL A 384 -7.37 -19.35 -1.72
CA VAL A 384 -6.14 -18.68 -1.27
C VAL A 384 -5.89 -18.96 0.21
N ARG A 385 -6.94 -18.88 1.03
CA ARG A 385 -6.81 -19.16 2.47
C ARG A 385 -6.37 -20.61 2.70
N HIS A 386 -7.00 -21.56 2.01
CA HIS A 386 -6.66 -22.99 2.15
C HIS A 386 -5.22 -23.25 1.73
N PHE A 387 -4.80 -22.64 0.61
CA PHE A 387 -3.42 -22.76 0.13
C PHE A 387 -2.43 -22.22 1.17
N SER A 388 -2.74 -21.05 1.74
CA SER A 388 -1.88 -20.46 2.76
C SER A 388 -1.79 -21.31 4.02
N ASP A 389 -2.91 -21.92 4.41
CA ASP A 389 -2.96 -22.74 5.63
C ASP A 389 -2.33 -24.11 5.44
N ARG A 390 -2.47 -24.71 4.26
CA ARG A 390 -2.10 -26.11 4.04
C ARG A 390 -0.86 -26.33 3.19
N CYS A 391 -0.55 -25.38 2.30
CA CYS A 391 0.55 -25.57 1.36
C CYS A 391 1.73 -24.65 1.67
N PHE A 392 1.56 -23.34 1.48
CA PHE A 392 2.60 -22.35 1.70
C PHE A 392 1.97 -21.09 2.28
N ASN A 393 2.29 -20.78 3.53
CA ASN A 393 1.83 -19.55 4.15
C ASN A 393 2.33 -18.35 3.33
N LEU A 394 1.42 -17.53 2.84
CA LEU A 394 1.76 -16.47 1.89
C LEU A 394 2.66 -15.41 2.49
N SER A 395 2.43 -15.07 3.76
CA SER A 395 3.24 -14.06 4.45
C SER A 395 4.69 -14.52 4.66
N LYS A 396 4.88 -15.82 4.81
CA LYS A 396 6.21 -16.41 5.06
C LYS A 396 6.88 -16.90 3.78
N ASN A 397 6.15 -16.93 2.67
CA ASN A 397 6.65 -17.40 1.38
C ASN A 397 6.12 -16.45 0.28
N PRO A 398 6.56 -15.19 0.24
CA PRO A 398 5.95 -14.20 -0.66
C PRO A 398 6.07 -14.53 -2.15
N TYR A 399 7.01 -15.38 -2.55
CA TYR A 399 7.06 -15.85 -3.95
C TYR A 399 5.74 -16.48 -4.39
N ALA A 400 5.01 -17.10 -3.45
CA ALA A 400 3.72 -17.75 -3.75
C ALA A 400 2.68 -16.78 -4.30
N LEU A 401 2.77 -15.49 -3.95
CA LEU A 401 1.80 -14.48 -4.42
C LEU A 401 1.76 -14.43 -5.95
N GLY A 402 2.89 -14.64 -6.61
CA GLY A 402 2.97 -14.62 -8.07
C GLY A 402 2.28 -15.81 -8.74
N HIS A 403 1.91 -16.82 -7.98
CA HIS A 403 1.25 -18.01 -8.50
C HIS A 403 -0.26 -18.04 -8.23
N LEU A 404 -0.81 -17.03 -7.57
CA LEU A 404 -2.23 -17.02 -7.23
C LEU A 404 -3.13 -16.87 -8.47
N TRP A 405 -2.58 -16.46 -9.61
CA TRP A 405 -3.30 -16.50 -10.89
C TRP A 405 -3.83 -17.89 -11.22
N VAL A 406 -3.08 -18.91 -10.84
CA VAL A 406 -3.49 -20.30 -11.06
C VAL A 406 -4.83 -20.55 -10.34
N PHE A 407 -4.99 -20.03 -9.13
CA PHE A 407 -6.21 -20.22 -8.35
C PHE A 407 -7.39 -19.37 -8.89
N VAL A 408 -7.11 -18.21 -9.47
CA VAL A 408 -8.13 -17.50 -10.23
C VAL A 408 -8.61 -18.40 -11.38
N ASN A 409 -7.68 -18.92 -12.18
CA ASN A 409 -8.01 -19.77 -13.33
C ASN A 409 -8.83 -20.98 -12.91
N ILE A 410 -8.45 -21.64 -11.82
CA ILE A 410 -9.15 -22.81 -11.29
C ILE A 410 -10.58 -22.44 -10.88
N CYS A 411 -10.74 -21.35 -10.13
CA CYS A 411 -12.07 -20.89 -9.67
C CYS A 411 -12.96 -20.39 -10.80
N GLU A 412 -12.36 -19.92 -11.90
CA GLU A 412 -13.13 -19.50 -13.09
C GLU A 412 -13.41 -20.67 -14.04
N SER A 413 -12.97 -21.86 -13.66
CA SER A 413 -13.26 -23.13 -14.39
C SER A 413 -14.41 -23.85 -13.68
N SER A 414 -14.55 -25.12 -13.95
CA SER A 414 -15.70 -25.90 -13.44
C SER A 414 -15.46 -26.61 -12.11
N TYR A 415 -14.37 -26.30 -11.41
CA TYR A 415 -14.03 -26.94 -10.14
C TYR A 415 -14.73 -26.23 -8.98
N ASN A 416 -15.22 -27.00 -8.01
CA ASN A 416 -15.77 -26.44 -6.78
C ASN A 416 -14.70 -26.44 -5.68
N PHE A 417 -14.95 -25.69 -4.61
CA PHE A 417 -13.96 -25.57 -3.54
C PHE A 417 -13.62 -26.91 -2.87
N PRO A 418 -14.57 -27.81 -2.57
CA PRO A 418 -14.17 -29.12 -2.02
C PRO A 418 -13.17 -29.89 -2.88
N GLN A 419 -13.32 -29.84 -4.22
CA GLN A 419 -12.36 -30.49 -5.13
C GLN A 419 -10.98 -29.83 -5.03
N ILE A 420 -10.95 -28.50 -4.97
CA ILE A 420 -9.72 -27.73 -4.86
C ILE A 420 -9.02 -28.03 -3.55
N ALA A 421 -9.76 -28.06 -2.45
CA ALA A 421 -9.21 -28.37 -1.12
C ALA A 421 -8.63 -29.80 -1.09
N GLU A 422 -9.32 -30.75 -1.69
CA GLU A 422 -8.84 -32.13 -1.78
C GLU A 422 -7.52 -32.19 -2.55
N ALA A 423 -7.43 -31.48 -3.66
CA ALA A 423 -6.19 -31.44 -4.46
C ALA A 423 -5.03 -30.89 -3.62
N MET A 424 -5.26 -29.78 -2.92
CA MET A 424 -4.22 -29.17 -2.08
C MET A 424 -3.80 -30.10 -0.94
N ASP A 425 -4.76 -30.68 -0.26
CA ASP A 425 -4.47 -31.60 0.87
C ASP A 425 -3.69 -32.82 0.40
N SER A 426 -3.97 -33.31 -0.81
CA SER A 426 -3.29 -34.47 -1.37
C SER A 426 -1.86 -34.15 -1.82
N VAL A 427 -1.67 -32.96 -2.38
CA VAL A 427 -0.36 -32.55 -2.93
C VAL A 427 0.55 -32.00 -1.84
N CYS A 428 0.01 -31.24 -0.90
CA CYS A 428 0.81 -30.48 0.08
C CYS A 428 0.98 -31.29 1.37
N THR A 429 1.76 -32.38 1.28
CA THR A 429 2.10 -33.22 2.42
C THR A 429 3.50 -32.96 2.94
N HIS A 430 4.20 -32.02 2.36
CA HIS A 430 5.56 -31.63 2.77
C HIS A 430 5.57 -30.92 4.12
N ALA A 431 6.75 -30.88 4.75
CA ALA A 431 6.93 -30.16 6.01
C ALA A 431 6.65 -28.66 5.81
N THR A 432 6.27 -27.99 6.88
CA THR A 432 6.05 -26.54 6.87
C THR A 432 7.27 -25.84 6.28
N THR A 433 7.03 -25.00 5.29
CA THR A 433 8.07 -24.31 4.54
C THR A 433 7.96 -22.80 4.76
N VAL A 434 9.09 -22.16 5.00
CA VAL A 434 9.17 -20.70 5.14
C VAL A 434 10.36 -20.18 4.36
N GLY A 435 10.28 -18.93 3.93
CA GLY A 435 11.41 -18.24 3.33
C GLY A 435 11.55 -18.42 1.83
N ILE A 436 10.52 -18.84 1.15
CA ILE A 436 10.55 -18.83 -0.32
C ILE A 436 10.22 -17.43 -0.80
N MET A 437 11.30 -16.70 -1.15
CA MET A 437 11.24 -15.29 -1.50
C MET A 437 11.16 -15.08 -2.98
#